data_1798fd6a4c9977f3ac529ae5b852b450
#
_entry.id   1798fd6a4c9977f3ac529ae5b852b450
#
_cell.length_a   1.000
_cell.length_b   1.000
_cell.length_c   1.000
_cell.angle_alpha   90.00
_cell.angle_beta   90.00
_cell.angle_gamma   90.00
#
_symmetry.space_group_name_H-M   'P 1'
#
loop_
_entity.id
_entity.type
_entity.pdbx_description
1 polymer ?
#
loop_
_entity_poly.entity_id
_entity_poly.type
_entity_poly.pdbx_seq_one_letter_code
_entity_poly.pdbx_strand_id
1 'polypeptide(L)'
;MRFTVNVWCGVLGNKLIGPFVFDNKLTGNIYEVFLRNELPGLLEDIPLMIRSEMYFQHDGAPPHYTRHMREYLNESFPTRWLGRGGPVAWSPRSPDLTPLDYYLWGHMKTLVYETKVDSRAALCHRIFAAEELIRNHPDNIVSATESLLMRAENCIATGGGQFEQLL
;
A
#
# COMPACT_ATOMS: atom_id res chain seq x y z
N MET A 1 13.73 -0.67 -24.25
CA MET A 1 12.28 -0.62 -24.10
C MET A 1 11.98 -0.56 -22.59
N ARG A 2 11.00 0.24 -22.15
CA ARG A 2 10.67 0.38 -20.72
C ARG A 2 9.34 -0.34 -20.49
N PHE A 3 9.32 -1.37 -19.63
CA PHE A 3 8.11 -2.12 -19.28
C PHE A 3 7.47 -1.49 -18.04
N THR A 4 6.15 -1.43 -18.02
CA THR A 4 5.37 -0.88 -16.90
C THR A 4 4.28 -1.86 -16.53
N VAL A 5 4.11 -2.05 -15.23
CA VAL A 5 2.99 -2.80 -14.63
C VAL A 5 2.39 -1.98 -13.50
N ASN A 6 1.10 -2.11 -13.28
CA ASN A 6 0.44 -1.59 -12.10
C ASN A 6 0.36 -2.72 -11.08
N VAL A 7 0.87 -2.47 -9.88
CA VAL A 7 0.91 -3.46 -8.79
C VAL A 7 0.26 -2.84 -7.56
N TRP A 8 -0.56 -3.62 -6.90
CA TRP A 8 -1.09 -3.29 -5.59
C TRP A 8 -0.44 -4.20 -4.53
N CYS A 9 -0.07 -3.60 -3.41
CA CYS A 9 0.31 -4.29 -2.19
C CYS A 9 -0.34 -3.58 -0.99
N GLY A 10 -0.49 -4.31 0.11
CA GLY A 10 -0.85 -3.78 1.40
C GLY A 10 0.10 -4.29 2.48
N VAL A 11 0.19 -3.56 3.59
CA VAL A 11 0.86 -4.03 4.81
C VAL A 11 -0.11 -3.97 5.98
N LEU A 12 -0.10 -5.02 6.80
CA LEU A 12 -0.96 -5.12 7.99
C LEU A 12 -0.19 -5.82 9.11
N GLY A 13 0.25 -5.05 10.10
CA GLY A 13 1.12 -5.54 11.16
C GLY A 13 2.44 -6.06 10.58
N ASN A 14 2.69 -7.36 10.71
CA ASN A 14 3.88 -8.04 10.19
C ASN A 14 3.65 -8.71 8.82
N LYS A 15 2.52 -8.47 8.19
CA LYS A 15 2.12 -9.16 6.96
C LYS A 15 2.17 -8.26 5.74
N LEU A 16 2.72 -8.79 4.66
CA LEU A 16 2.58 -8.24 3.32
C LEU A 16 1.35 -8.88 2.66
N ILE A 17 0.43 -8.07 2.17
CA ILE A 17 -0.79 -8.47 1.46
C ILE A 17 -0.58 -8.25 -0.04
N GLY A 18 -0.92 -9.22 -0.85
CA GLY A 18 -0.62 -9.21 -2.29
C GLY A 18 0.80 -9.76 -2.54
N PRO A 19 1.46 -9.44 -3.68
CA PRO A 19 1.06 -8.44 -4.68
C PRO A 19 -0.11 -8.89 -5.56
N PHE A 20 -0.86 -7.90 -6.04
CA PHE A 20 -1.82 -8.07 -7.13
C PHE A 20 -1.35 -7.26 -8.34
N VAL A 21 -1.22 -7.90 -9.48
CA VAL A 21 -0.76 -7.27 -10.74
C VAL A 21 -1.97 -7.01 -11.62
N PHE A 22 -2.22 -5.75 -11.95
CA PHE A 22 -3.29 -5.38 -12.88
C PHE A 22 -2.85 -5.61 -14.33
N ASP A 23 -3.72 -6.21 -15.13
CA ASP A 23 -3.44 -6.42 -16.56
C ASP A 23 -3.49 -5.12 -17.36
N ASN A 24 -4.33 -4.17 -16.93
CA ASN A 24 -4.58 -2.93 -17.62
C ASN A 24 -4.14 -1.70 -16.80
N LYS A 25 -4.23 -0.54 -17.45
CA LYS A 25 -4.02 0.74 -16.76
C LYS A 25 -5.04 0.89 -15.63
N LEU A 26 -4.55 1.20 -14.44
CA LEU A 26 -5.39 1.36 -13.25
C LEU A 26 -6.33 2.57 -13.40
N THR A 27 -7.63 2.30 -13.30
CA THR A 27 -8.70 3.30 -13.23
C THR A 27 -9.49 3.10 -11.93
N GLY A 28 -10.33 4.08 -11.55
CA GLY A 28 -11.16 3.94 -10.36
C GLY A 28 -12.09 2.72 -10.40
N ASN A 29 -12.67 2.41 -11.55
CA ASN A 29 -13.54 1.24 -11.72
C ASN A 29 -12.76 -0.08 -11.56
N ILE A 30 -11.57 -0.18 -12.17
CA ILE A 30 -10.71 -1.38 -12.04
C ILE A 30 -10.27 -1.54 -10.59
N TYR A 31 -9.95 -0.44 -9.91
CA TYR A 31 -9.55 -0.47 -8.50
C TYR A 31 -10.72 -0.89 -7.59
N GLU A 32 -11.92 -0.38 -7.83
CA GLU A 32 -13.11 -0.80 -7.08
C GLU A 32 -13.42 -2.30 -7.26
N VAL A 33 -13.38 -2.80 -8.51
CA VAL A 33 -13.58 -4.21 -8.80
C VAL A 33 -12.55 -5.08 -8.07
N PHE A 34 -11.29 -4.65 -8.07
CA PHE A 34 -10.22 -5.31 -7.31
C PHE A 34 -10.55 -5.35 -5.80
N LEU A 35 -10.91 -4.22 -5.20
CA LEU A 35 -11.21 -4.19 -3.76
C LEU A 35 -12.43 -5.02 -3.38
N ARG A 36 -13.44 -5.11 -4.26
CA ARG A 36 -14.64 -5.92 -4.00
C ARG A 36 -14.39 -7.42 -4.16
N ASN A 37 -13.63 -7.82 -5.18
CA ASN A 37 -13.58 -9.20 -5.61
C ASN A 37 -12.27 -9.91 -5.22
N GLU A 38 -11.14 -9.20 -5.22
CA GLU A 38 -9.82 -9.80 -5.01
C GLU A 38 -9.29 -9.56 -3.59
N LEU A 39 -9.48 -8.36 -3.04
CA LEU A 39 -8.98 -8.03 -1.70
C LEU A 39 -9.50 -8.98 -0.61
N PRO A 40 -10.77 -9.41 -0.59
CA PRO A 40 -11.24 -10.36 0.42
C PRO A 40 -10.45 -11.68 0.41
N GLY A 41 -10.12 -12.20 -0.77
CA GLY A 41 -9.29 -13.39 -0.93
C GLY A 41 -7.85 -13.18 -0.42
N LEU A 42 -7.26 -12.02 -0.73
CA LEU A 42 -5.92 -11.66 -0.24
C LEU A 42 -5.86 -11.51 1.29
N LEU A 43 -6.99 -11.27 1.93
CA LEU A 43 -7.13 -11.14 3.38
C LEU A 43 -7.60 -12.44 4.07
N GLU A 44 -7.75 -13.53 3.34
CA GLU A 44 -8.34 -14.77 3.88
C GLU A 44 -7.56 -15.31 5.08
N ASP A 45 -6.23 -15.24 5.04
CA ASP A 45 -5.33 -15.67 6.11
C ASP A 45 -5.25 -14.69 7.29
N ILE A 46 -5.95 -13.57 7.24
CA ILE A 46 -6.02 -12.61 8.34
C ILE A 46 -7.20 -12.96 9.24
N PRO A 47 -6.98 -13.14 10.56
CA PRO A 47 -8.06 -13.43 11.49
C PRO A 47 -9.22 -12.43 11.39
N LEU A 48 -10.45 -12.93 11.45
CA LEU A 48 -11.65 -12.10 11.28
C LEU A 48 -11.71 -10.94 12.29
N MET A 49 -11.26 -11.17 13.53
CA MET A 49 -11.18 -10.12 14.54
C MET A 49 -10.28 -8.96 14.09
N ILE A 50 -9.12 -9.25 13.52
CA ILE A 50 -8.22 -8.21 12.99
C ILE A 50 -8.87 -7.50 11.80
N ARG A 51 -9.49 -8.25 10.86
CA ARG A 51 -10.19 -7.66 9.71
C ARG A 51 -11.34 -6.74 10.12
N SER A 52 -12.06 -7.08 11.20
CA SER A 52 -13.18 -6.27 11.67
C SER A 52 -12.76 -4.95 12.32
N GLU A 53 -11.52 -4.86 12.80
CA GLU A 53 -11.00 -3.68 13.50
C GLU A 53 -9.98 -2.87 12.66
N MET A 54 -9.44 -3.44 11.59
CA MET A 54 -8.43 -2.76 10.78
C MET A 54 -8.94 -1.49 10.13
N TYR A 55 -8.05 -0.53 9.99
CA TYR A 55 -8.26 0.68 9.20
C TYR A 55 -7.68 0.49 7.80
N PHE A 56 -8.41 0.93 6.81
CA PHE A 56 -7.95 0.95 5.42
C PHE A 56 -7.40 2.33 5.09
N GLN A 57 -6.11 2.40 4.75
CA GLN A 57 -5.47 3.64 4.33
C GLN A 57 -5.07 3.55 2.87
N HIS A 58 -5.33 4.61 2.11
CA HIS A 58 -4.76 4.81 0.79
C HIS A 58 -4.48 6.29 0.51
N ASP A 59 -3.63 6.54 -0.47
CA ASP A 59 -3.29 7.89 -0.89
C ASP A 59 -4.43 8.57 -1.70
N GLY A 60 -4.22 9.83 -2.07
CA GLY A 60 -5.17 10.60 -2.87
C GLY A 60 -5.01 10.45 -4.38
N ALA A 61 -4.43 9.36 -4.88
CA ALA A 61 -4.28 9.13 -6.31
C ALA A 61 -5.65 9.13 -7.03
N PRO A 62 -5.74 9.61 -8.29
CA PRO A 62 -7.02 9.70 -9.00
C PRO A 62 -7.87 8.43 -9.00
N PRO A 63 -7.32 7.21 -9.18
CA PRO A 63 -8.10 5.98 -9.08
C PRO A 63 -8.72 5.75 -7.70
N HIS A 64 -8.08 6.25 -6.63
CA HIS A 64 -8.47 6.05 -5.24
C HIS A 64 -9.55 7.02 -4.77
N TYR A 65 -9.84 8.08 -5.53
CA TYR A 65 -10.74 9.17 -5.11
C TYR A 65 -12.02 9.27 -5.93
N THR A 66 -12.46 8.25 -6.61
CA THR A 66 -13.74 8.27 -7.32
C THR A 66 -14.91 8.21 -6.34
N ARG A 67 -16.11 8.65 -6.78
CA ARG A 67 -17.33 8.59 -5.98
C ARG A 67 -17.62 7.14 -5.55
N HIS A 68 -17.60 6.21 -6.49
CA HIS A 68 -17.87 4.79 -6.23
C HIS A 68 -16.89 4.19 -5.24
N MET A 69 -15.60 4.59 -5.31
CA MET A 69 -14.59 4.14 -4.36
C MET A 69 -14.93 4.57 -2.93
N ARG A 70 -15.33 5.82 -2.74
CA ARG A 70 -15.71 6.33 -1.41
C ARG A 70 -16.97 5.65 -0.87
N GLU A 71 -17.96 5.40 -1.74
CA GLU A 71 -19.16 4.65 -1.38
C GLU A 71 -18.78 3.23 -0.91
N TYR A 72 -17.95 2.51 -1.67
CA TYR A 72 -17.44 1.20 -1.30
C TYR A 72 -16.70 1.21 0.06
N LEU A 73 -15.80 2.17 0.26
CA LEU A 73 -15.04 2.24 1.52
C LEU A 73 -15.93 2.58 2.72
N ASN A 74 -16.95 3.42 2.54
CA ASN A 74 -17.92 3.70 3.58
C ASN A 74 -18.78 2.47 3.95
N GLU A 75 -19.07 1.61 2.99
CA GLU A 75 -19.79 0.34 3.21
C GLU A 75 -18.90 -0.71 3.89
N SER A 76 -17.67 -0.90 3.37
CA SER A 76 -16.78 -1.99 3.78
C SER A 76 -15.98 -1.66 5.04
N PHE A 77 -15.64 -0.38 5.25
CA PHE A 77 -14.85 0.12 6.38
C PHE A 77 -15.54 1.32 7.04
N PRO A 78 -16.76 1.18 7.56
CA PRO A 78 -17.50 2.31 8.12
C PRO A 78 -16.69 2.99 9.21
N THR A 79 -16.44 4.30 9.06
CA THR A 79 -15.60 5.15 9.93
C THR A 79 -14.13 4.74 10.07
N ARG A 80 -13.69 3.66 9.43
CA ARG A 80 -12.36 3.05 9.57
C ARG A 80 -11.53 3.07 8.28
N TRP A 81 -11.58 4.18 7.53
CA TRP A 81 -10.66 4.37 6.43
C TRP A 81 -10.08 5.79 6.40
N LEU A 82 -8.83 5.87 5.96
CA LEU A 82 -8.05 7.09 5.84
C LEU A 82 -7.77 7.34 4.36
N GLY A 83 -8.08 8.54 3.90
CA GLY A 83 -7.87 8.89 2.52
C GLY A 83 -8.54 10.21 2.16
N ARG A 84 -8.37 10.64 0.92
CA ARG A 84 -9.00 11.86 0.43
C ARG A 84 -10.53 11.70 0.43
N GLY A 85 -11.21 12.55 1.22
CA GLY A 85 -12.67 12.52 1.37
C GLY A 85 -13.19 11.40 2.26
N GLY A 86 -12.34 10.76 3.03
CA GLY A 86 -12.69 9.78 4.05
C GLY A 86 -13.08 10.39 5.38
N PRO A 87 -13.60 9.55 6.31
CA PRO A 87 -13.92 9.97 7.67
C PRO A 87 -12.67 10.48 8.42
N VAL A 88 -11.50 9.92 8.12
CA VAL A 88 -10.21 10.45 8.56
C VAL A 88 -9.48 10.99 7.34
N ALA A 89 -9.29 12.30 7.30
CA ALA A 89 -8.59 12.95 6.20
C ALA A 89 -7.11 12.52 6.18
N TRP A 90 -6.64 12.06 5.02
CA TRP A 90 -5.23 11.80 4.81
C TRP A 90 -4.59 12.96 4.06
N SER A 91 -3.44 13.42 4.56
CA SER A 91 -2.72 14.52 3.94
C SER A 91 -2.24 14.11 2.54
N PRO A 92 -2.55 14.89 1.48
CA PRO A 92 -2.02 14.61 0.16
C PRO A 92 -0.50 14.78 0.15
N ARG A 93 0.19 13.93 -0.62
CA ARG A 93 1.65 13.96 -0.78
C ARG A 93 2.43 13.75 0.52
N SER A 94 2.03 12.75 1.30
CA SER A 94 2.72 12.34 2.52
C SER A 94 3.35 10.93 2.38
N PRO A 95 4.31 10.73 1.45
CA PRO A 95 4.96 9.43 1.28
C PRO A 95 5.73 9.04 2.55
N ASP A 96 6.23 10.00 3.31
CA ASP A 96 6.98 9.80 4.55
C ASP A 96 6.13 9.23 5.69
N LEU A 97 4.79 9.27 5.54
CA LEU A 97 3.83 8.70 6.48
C LEU A 97 3.14 7.44 5.96
N THR A 98 3.57 6.88 4.82
CA THR A 98 2.99 5.68 4.23
C THR A 98 4.02 4.56 4.18
N PRO A 99 3.88 3.45 4.95
CA PRO A 99 4.83 2.33 4.96
C PRO A 99 5.13 1.75 3.59
N LEU A 100 4.16 1.80 2.67
CA LEU A 100 4.36 1.38 1.29
C LEU A 100 5.39 2.26 0.58
N ASP A 101 5.37 3.58 0.81
CA ASP A 101 6.23 4.53 0.10
C ASP A 101 7.63 4.61 0.73
N TYR A 102 7.73 4.79 2.06
CA TYR A 102 9.03 4.95 2.69
C TYR A 102 9.80 3.63 2.88
N TYR A 103 9.14 2.46 2.75
CA TYR A 103 9.79 1.16 2.88
C TYR A 103 9.55 0.25 1.67
N LEU A 104 8.29 -0.20 1.44
CA LEU A 104 8.00 -1.35 0.58
C LEU A 104 8.41 -1.12 -0.88
N TRP A 105 7.98 -0.01 -1.48
CA TRP A 105 8.23 0.23 -2.90
C TRP A 105 9.70 0.43 -3.21
N GLY A 106 10.44 1.07 -2.31
CA GLY A 106 11.89 1.22 -2.44
C GLY A 106 12.61 -0.13 -2.41
N HIS A 107 12.33 -0.92 -1.39
CA HIS A 107 12.92 -2.25 -1.22
C HIS A 107 12.56 -3.19 -2.37
N MET A 108 11.28 -3.27 -2.74
CA MET A 108 10.83 -4.08 -3.87
C MET A 108 11.51 -3.68 -5.19
N LYS A 109 11.65 -2.38 -5.47
CA LYS A 109 12.36 -1.90 -6.65
C LYS A 109 13.83 -2.31 -6.66
N THR A 110 14.52 -2.24 -5.53
CA THR A 110 15.92 -2.69 -5.41
C THR A 110 16.04 -4.14 -5.80
N LEU A 111 15.19 -5.02 -5.29
CA LEU A 111 15.19 -6.45 -5.61
C LEU A 111 14.82 -6.72 -7.07
N VAL A 112 13.78 -6.08 -7.58
CA VAL A 112 13.27 -6.29 -8.95
C VAL A 112 14.28 -5.84 -10.00
N TYR A 113 14.98 -4.72 -9.76
CA TYR A 113 15.91 -4.11 -10.73
C TYR A 113 17.39 -4.37 -10.43
N GLU A 114 17.70 -5.32 -9.56
CA GLU A 114 19.08 -5.77 -9.32
C GLU A 114 19.81 -6.12 -10.61
N THR A 115 19.09 -6.68 -11.58
CA THR A 115 19.57 -6.88 -12.93
C THR A 115 18.57 -6.30 -13.94
N LYS A 116 19.03 -6.06 -15.18
CA LYS A 116 18.19 -5.52 -16.25
C LYS A 116 16.95 -6.39 -16.51
N VAL A 117 15.79 -5.75 -16.59
CA VAL A 117 14.53 -6.39 -16.98
C VAL A 117 14.35 -6.29 -18.48
N ASP A 118 14.11 -7.41 -19.15
CA ASP A 118 14.06 -7.54 -20.61
C ASP A 118 12.64 -7.78 -21.18
N SER A 119 11.68 -8.13 -20.33
CA SER A 119 10.29 -8.34 -20.73
C SER A 119 9.28 -8.01 -19.61
N ARG A 120 8.00 -7.80 -19.99
CA ARG A 120 6.91 -7.63 -19.00
C ARG A 120 6.73 -8.89 -18.15
N ALA A 121 6.85 -10.07 -18.75
CA ALA A 121 6.74 -11.33 -18.03
C ALA A 121 7.87 -11.49 -16.99
N ALA A 122 9.12 -11.15 -17.37
CA ALA A 122 10.24 -11.14 -16.44
C ALA A 122 10.02 -10.13 -15.29
N LEU A 123 9.44 -8.95 -15.59
CA LEU A 123 9.09 -7.97 -14.55
C LEU A 123 8.09 -8.54 -13.56
N CYS A 124 7.00 -9.14 -14.03
CA CYS A 124 6.00 -9.76 -13.14
C CYS A 124 6.63 -10.87 -12.30
N HIS A 125 7.39 -11.77 -12.91
CA HIS A 125 8.06 -12.87 -12.19
C HIS A 125 8.97 -12.32 -11.07
N ARG A 126 9.75 -11.26 -11.33
CA ARG A 126 10.62 -10.66 -10.33
C ARG A 126 9.85 -9.96 -9.21
N ILE A 127 8.69 -9.39 -9.49
CA ILE A 127 7.83 -8.79 -8.45
C ILE A 127 7.37 -9.87 -7.46
N PHE A 128 6.94 -11.03 -7.94
CA PHE A 128 6.55 -12.15 -7.06
C PHE A 128 7.74 -12.74 -6.30
N ALA A 129 8.91 -12.85 -6.95
CA ALA A 129 10.13 -13.30 -6.27
C ALA A 129 10.59 -12.30 -5.18
N ALA A 130 10.51 -10.99 -5.46
CA ALA A 130 10.82 -9.95 -4.47
C ALA A 130 9.82 -9.96 -3.30
N GLU A 131 8.54 -10.19 -3.59
CA GLU A 131 7.50 -10.35 -2.56
C GLU A 131 7.83 -11.51 -1.62
N GLU A 132 8.19 -12.67 -2.15
CA GLU A 132 8.55 -13.84 -1.35
C GLU A 132 9.75 -13.53 -0.43
N LEU A 133 10.77 -12.85 -0.94
CA LEU A 133 11.92 -12.42 -0.14
C LEU A 133 11.51 -11.46 0.98
N ILE A 134 10.65 -10.48 0.69
CA ILE A 134 10.17 -9.50 1.68
C ILE A 134 9.33 -10.21 2.74
N ARG A 135 8.46 -11.13 2.35
CA ARG A 135 7.59 -11.91 3.25
C ARG A 135 8.38 -12.79 4.22
N ASN A 136 9.54 -13.30 3.79
CA ASN A 136 10.43 -14.11 4.62
C ASN A 136 11.20 -13.28 5.66
N HIS A 137 11.09 -11.94 5.63
CA HIS A 137 11.71 -11.03 6.61
C HIS A 137 10.65 -10.13 7.28
N PRO A 138 9.70 -10.71 8.05
CA PRO A 138 8.58 -9.99 8.62
C PRO A 138 8.99 -8.88 9.59
N ASP A 139 10.15 -9.00 10.24
CA ASP A 139 10.68 -7.99 11.16
C ASP A 139 10.90 -6.63 10.48
N ASN A 140 11.27 -6.62 9.21
CA ASN A 140 11.41 -5.39 8.44
C ASN A 140 10.05 -4.71 8.19
N ILE A 141 8.99 -5.51 8.00
CA ILE A 141 7.62 -5.00 7.83
C ILE A 141 7.13 -4.43 9.17
N VAL A 142 7.36 -5.14 10.27
CA VAL A 142 7.04 -4.67 11.63
C VAL A 142 7.73 -3.34 11.90
N SER A 143 9.05 -3.28 11.71
CA SER A 143 9.82 -2.05 11.91
C SER A 143 9.27 -0.88 11.07
N ALA A 144 8.90 -1.13 9.82
CA ALA A 144 8.29 -0.12 8.97
C ALA A 144 6.93 0.33 9.53
N THR A 145 6.04 -0.58 9.89
CA THR A 145 4.71 -0.21 10.41
C THR A 145 4.77 0.48 11.77
N GLU A 146 5.64 0.03 12.67
CA GLU A 146 5.82 0.65 13.99
C GLU A 146 6.45 2.05 13.92
N SER A 147 7.31 2.29 12.94
CA SER A 147 7.91 3.61 12.74
C SER A 147 6.89 4.71 12.36
N LEU A 148 5.69 4.33 11.93
CA LEU A 148 4.66 5.29 11.51
C LEU A 148 4.29 6.26 12.63
N LEU A 149 4.16 5.79 13.87
CA LEU A 149 3.83 6.65 15.01
C LEU A 149 4.91 7.71 15.23
N MET A 150 6.18 7.30 15.31
CA MET A 150 7.30 8.21 15.46
C MET A 150 7.39 9.23 14.31
N ARG A 151 7.16 8.77 13.08
CA ARG A 151 7.11 9.65 11.89
C ARG A 151 5.99 10.67 11.99
N ALA A 152 4.80 10.27 12.45
CA ALA A 152 3.68 11.19 12.66
C ALA A 152 3.99 12.22 13.75
N GLU A 153 4.59 11.81 14.86
CA GLU A 153 5.02 12.70 15.95
C GLU A 153 6.06 13.72 15.45
N ASN A 154 7.06 13.29 14.70
CA ASN A 154 8.06 14.18 14.11
C ASN A 154 7.46 15.16 13.10
N CYS A 155 6.50 14.70 12.29
CA CYS A 155 5.75 15.55 11.37
C CYS A 155 4.98 16.66 12.12
N ILE A 156 4.33 16.31 13.23
CA ILE A 156 3.62 17.27 14.08
C ILE A 156 4.61 18.27 14.71
N ALA A 157 5.72 17.77 15.25
CA ALA A 157 6.74 18.59 15.89
C ALA A 157 7.36 19.61 14.92
N THR A 158 7.46 19.30 13.64
CA THR A 158 7.97 20.20 12.59
C THR A 158 6.87 21.04 11.93
N GLY A 159 5.62 21.00 12.44
CA GLY A 159 4.50 21.74 11.88
C GLY A 159 4.12 21.30 10.45
N GLY A 160 4.32 20.02 10.11
CA GLY A 160 4.08 19.49 8.78
C GLY A 160 5.23 19.71 7.78
N GLY A 161 6.38 20.19 8.26
CA GLY A 161 7.60 20.35 7.46
C GLY A 161 8.37 19.04 7.25
N GLN A 162 9.52 19.14 6.60
CA GLN A 162 10.44 17.99 6.44
C GLN A 162 10.98 17.54 7.79
N PHE A 163 10.90 16.26 8.07
CA PHE A 163 11.34 15.64 9.34
C PHE A 163 12.27 14.43 9.14
N GLU A 164 12.60 14.07 7.92
CA GLU A 164 13.44 12.90 7.60
C GLU A 164 14.80 12.94 8.31
N GLN A 165 15.35 14.11 8.54
CA GLN A 165 16.59 14.30 9.30
C GLN A 165 16.47 13.98 10.80
N LEU A 166 15.26 13.73 11.30
CA LEU A 166 14.98 13.34 12.69
C LEU A 166 14.75 11.83 12.86
N LEU A 167 14.85 11.06 11.77
CA LEU A 167 14.60 9.61 11.76
C LEU A 167 15.84 8.77 12.03
#